data_4e5610bd0e19604c6af3bc6616d106cb
#
_entry.id   4e5610bd0e19604c6af3bc6616d106cb
#
_cell.length_a   1.000
_cell.length_b   1.000
_cell.length_c   1.000
_cell.angle_alpha   90.00
_cell.angle_beta   90.00
_cell.angle_gamma   90.00
#
_symmetry.space_group_name_H-M   'P 1'
#
loop_
_entity.id
_entity.type
_entity.pdbx_description
1 polymer ?
#
loop_
_entity_poly.entity_id
_entity_poly.type
_entity_poly.pdbx_seq_one_letter_code
_entity_poly.pdbx_strand_id
1 'polypeptide(L)'
;DTFAEVREKNRYYVDKTPYLKTVFSEDEAVDDKSLINGTTVLLLTRPRRFGKTLLMNMFESFLKISANEPGNITKHLNYFKGTKILEDKEFCKKYMGQFPVISITLKDVLGDDFESAYLKLAEVVSAKANEFSFLKESPYLNEMEKAKFNLLCDEIYLKKADKQAISYVTSAIKSLSLMLYKHFNKQVYILIDEYDVPLAKAQEHGYHKDMVTLMSSFLGFLKDPQRDPEKDTSIISKVVITGCLKVAKNSIFTGVNNLYVNTVADQETKYTGMIGFTKDETQKILKDYELDDFSQTVKNYYDGYKFYDKEMFCPWDVINFISKNFSLKQTGNTDDIKPGNYWDKSSSDSALGEYLGYLTDSDNQKMQSLVDGKSISFKLNESMNYDTLSEHKSDDFWSLLLHTGYLTVDWEQTKKEGLAKENNKDIFVRIPNLEILECFENN
;
A
#
# COMPACT_ATOMS: atom_id res chain seq x y z
N ASP A 1 -12.81 6.32 4.19
CA ASP A 1 -12.71 7.77 4.02
C ASP A 1 -11.37 8.15 3.42
N THR A 2 -11.34 9.19 2.58
CA THR A 2 -10.11 9.80 2.11
C THR A 2 -9.49 10.67 3.22
N PHE A 3 -8.21 11.00 3.09
CA PHE A 3 -7.54 11.92 4.03
C PHE A 3 -8.27 13.27 4.11
N ALA A 4 -8.69 13.82 2.97
CA ALA A 4 -9.44 15.07 2.92
C ALA A 4 -10.74 15.00 3.74
N GLU A 5 -11.54 13.93 3.57
CA GLU A 5 -12.77 13.73 4.34
C GLU A 5 -12.51 13.60 5.84
N VAL A 6 -11.45 12.89 6.23
CA VAL A 6 -11.05 12.76 7.64
C VAL A 6 -10.79 14.14 8.25
N ARG A 7 -10.10 15.01 7.51
CA ARG A 7 -9.74 16.34 7.97
C ARG A 7 -10.91 17.34 7.92
N GLU A 8 -11.72 17.33 6.86
CA GLU A 8 -12.90 18.19 6.72
C GLU A 8 -13.98 17.88 7.77
N LYS A 9 -14.16 16.61 8.11
CA LYS A 9 -15.13 16.15 9.12
C LYS A 9 -14.57 16.17 10.55
N ASN A 10 -13.36 16.71 10.76
CA ASN A 10 -12.65 16.73 12.04
C ASN A 10 -12.59 15.35 12.74
N ARG A 11 -12.44 14.28 11.96
CA ARG A 11 -12.25 12.94 12.52
C ARG A 11 -10.86 12.81 13.11
N TYR A 12 -10.72 11.88 14.08
CA TYR A 12 -9.41 11.62 14.66
C TYR A 12 -8.41 11.15 13.59
N TYR A 13 -7.25 11.76 13.59
CA TYR A 13 -6.16 11.44 12.69
C TYR A 13 -4.86 11.23 13.46
N VAL A 14 -4.27 10.05 13.31
CA VAL A 14 -2.92 9.77 13.81
C VAL A 14 -1.92 10.35 12.84
N ASP A 15 -1.11 11.31 13.30
CA ASP A 15 -0.25 12.12 12.43
C ASP A 15 0.91 11.33 11.82
N LYS A 16 0.75 10.95 10.57
CA LYS A 16 1.79 10.31 9.73
C LYS A 16 2.49 11.28 8.77
N THR A 17 2.20 12.58 8.88
CA THR A 17 2.76 13.58 7.96
C THR A 17 4.29 13.72 8.01
N PRO A 18 5.02 13.41 9.10
CA PRO A 18 6.49 13.40 9.07
C PRO A 18 7.08 12.46 8.00
N TYR A 19 6.36 11.39 7.62
CA TYR A 19 6.81 10.47 6.57
C TYR A 19 6.79 11.06 5.15
N LEU A 20 6.15 12.23 4.95
CA LEU A 20 6.30 13.01 3.71
C LEU A 20 7.77 13.34 3.44
N LYS A 21 8.51 13.77 4.46
CA LYS A 21 9.96 14.00 4.33
C LYS A 21 10.69 12.70 4.03
N THR A 22 10.43 11.65 4.80
CA THR A 22 11.06 10.35 4.63
C THR A 22 10.93 9.80 3.19
N VAL A 23 9.78 10.04 2.56
CA VAL A 23 9.50 9.50 1.21
C VAL A 23 9.94 10.46 0.11
N PHE A 24 9.75 11.77 0.26
CA PHE A 24 9.86 12.73 -0.84
C PHE A 24 11.05 13.71 -0.73
N SER A 25 11.77 13.77 0.39
CA SER A 25 12.93 14.65 0.51
C SER A 25 14.06 14.15 -0.40
N GLU A 26 14.59 15.07 -1.21
CA GLU A 26 15.80 14.81 -2.02
C GLU A 26 17.09 14.92 -1.20
N ASP A 27 17.02 15.70 -0.11
CA ASP A 27 18.21 16.05 0.69
C ASP A 27 18.63 14.88 1.61
N GLU A 28 17.72 13.97 1.98
CA GLU A 28 18.05 12.78 2.75
C GLU A 28 18.86 11.74 1.95
N ALA A 29 18.85 11.83 0.63
CA ALA A 29 19.68 10.94 -0.21
C ALA A 29 21.18 11.24 -0.12
N VAL A 30 21.57 12.39 0.40
CA VAL A 30 22.98 12.82 0.48
C VAL A 30 23.70 12.21 1.69
N ASP A 31 23.02 11.99 2.79
CA ASP A 31 23.61 11.43 4.02
C ASP A 31 23.50 9.90 4.10
N ASP A 32 22.59 9.28 3.38
CA ASP A 32 22.48 7.82 3.33
C ASP A 32 23.35 7.26 2.19
N LYS A 33 24.58 6.91 2.54
CA LYS A 33 25.52 6.23 1.63
C LYS A 33 24.99 4.91 1.05
N SER A 34 23.87 4.39 1.55
CA SER A 34 23.20 3.20 1.02
C SER A 34 22.38 3.49 -0.24
N LEU A 35 22.00 4.76 -0.47
CA LEU A 35 21.22 5.22 -1.63
C LEU A 35 22.14 5.88 -2.67
N ILE A 36 23.13 5.14 -3.15
CA ILE A 36 24.04 5.58 -4.23
C ILE A 36 23.30 5.95 -5.51
N ASN A 37 22.07 5.42 -5.70
CA ASN A 37 21.17 5.81 -6.77
C ASN A 37 19.81 6.15 -6.16
N GLY A 38 19.38 7.40 -6.22
CA GLY A 38 18.10 7.83 -5.69
C GLY A 38 16.96 6.88 -6.08
N THR A 39 16.29 6.30 -5.08
CA THR A 39 15.19 5.38 -5.29
C THR A 39 14.02 6.12 -5.92
N THR A 40 13.77 5.87 -7.19
CA THR A 40 12.64 6.49 -7.90
C THR A 40 11.35 5.71 -7.73
N VAL A 41 11.41 4.41 -7.43
CA VAL A 41 10.24 3.55 -7.22
C VAL A 41 10.31 2.90 -5.85
N LEU A 42 9.35 3.22 -4.99
CA LEU A 42 9.20 2.66 -3.64
C LEU A 42 7.96 1.76 -3.60
N LEU A 43 8.16 0.47 -3.35
CA LEU A 43 7.10 -0.48 -3.11
C LEU A 43 7.02 -0.81 -1.60
N LEU A 44 5.88 -0.52 -1.01
CA LEU A 44 5.59 -0.77 0.41
C LEU A 44 4.53 -1.85 0.54
N THR A 45 4.86 -2.99 1.11
CA THR A 45 3.87 -4.02 1.39
C THR A 45 3.59 -4.11 2.88
N ARG A 46 2.31 -4.02 3.22
CA ARG A 46 1.80 -4.17 4.59
C ARG A 46 0.48 -4.94 4.57
N PRO A 47 0.12 -5.60 5.66
CA PRO A 47 -1.14 -6.31 5.75
C PRO A 47 -2.34 -5.41 5.43
N ARG A 48 -3.48 -6.01 5.14
CA ARG A 48 -4.73 -5.28 4.95
C ARG A 48 -5.09 -4.51 6.22
N ARG A 49 -5.84 -3.39 6.08
CA ARG A 49 -6.37 -2.57 7.18
C ARG A 49 -5.35 -1.81 8.03
N PHE A 50 -4.09 -1.82 7.62
CA PHE A 50 -3.03 -1.06 8.29
C PHE A 50 -2.99 0.43 7.89
N GLY A 51 -3.87 0.90 7.00
CA GLY A 51 -3.97 2.33 6.64
C GLY A 51 -3.17 2.75 5.41
N LYS A 52 -2.79 1.80 4.52
CA LYS A 52 -2.07 2.09 3.26
C LYS A 52 -2.76 3.17 2.42
N THR A 53 -4.03 2.98 2.12
CA THR A 53 -4.83 3.90 1.30
C THR A 53 -4.91 5.29 1.90
N LEU A 54 -5.08 5.42 3.22
CA LEU A 54 -5.12 6.71 3.90
C LEU A 54 -3.78 7.45 3.78
N LEU A 55 -2.67 6.72 3.91
CA LEU A 55 -1.33 7.26 3.70
C LEU A 55 -1.15 7.78 2.27
N MET A 56 -1.56 7.00 1.27
CA MET A 56 -1.48 7.40 -0.15
C MET A 56 -2.33 8.63 -0.43
N ASN A 57 -3.54 8.70 0.13
CA ASN A 57 -4.39 9.89 0.01
C ASN A 57 -3.77 11.13 0.69
N MET A 58 -3.08 10.95 1.81
CA MET A 58 -2.37 12.02 2.49
C MET A 58 -1.21 12.54 1.63
N PHE A 59 -0.44 11.65 1.00
CA PHE A 59 0.61 12.03 0.05
C PHE A 59 0.05 12.82 -1.14
N GLU A 60 -1.01 12.33 -1.77
CA GLU A 60 -1.69 13.03 -2.85
C GLU A 60 -2.18 14.41 -2.41
N SER A 61 -2.88 14.48 -1.28
CA SER A 61 -3.42 15.73 -0.74
C SER A 61 -2.35 16.77 -0.41
N PHE A 62 -1.12 16.32 -0.11
CA PHE A 62 -0.01 17.22 0.18
C PHE A 62 0.65 17.76 -1.10
N LEU A 63 0.94 16.87 -2.05
CA LEU A 63 1.76 17.20 -3.22
C LEU A 63 0.98 17.86 -4.35
N LYS A 64 -0.31 17.51 -4.51
CA LYS A 64 -1.10 17.77 -5.72
C LYS A 64 -1.33 19.25 -5.96
N ILE A 65 -0.83 19.74 -7.10
CA ILE A 65 -1.04 21.11 -7.56
C ILE A 65 -2.51 21.33 -7.92
N SER A 66 -3.03 22.53 -7.59
CA SER A 66 -4.36 22.96 -8.05
C SER A 66 -4.30 23.28 -9.54
N ALA A 67 -5.12 22.61 -10.35
CA ALA A 67 -5.17 22.85 -11.80
C ALA A 67 -5.73 24.22 -12.15
N ASN A 68 -6.74 24.69 -11.41
CA ASN A 68 -7.41 25.96 -11.67
C ASN A 68 -6.66 27.17 -11.09
N GLU A 69 -5.95 26.95 -10.00
CA GLU A 69 -5.23 28.00 -9.27
C GLU A 69 -3.84 27.51 -8.85
N PRO A 70 -2.91 27.32 -9.81
CA PRO A 70 -1.55 26.89 -9.47
C PRO A 70 -0.90 27.88 -8.48
N GLY A 71 -0.36 27.37 -7.38
CA GLY A 71 0.23 28.16 -6.31
C GLY A 71 -0.73 28.51 -5.17
N ASN A 72 -2.03 28.32 -5.29
CA ASN A 72 -2.97 28.45 -4.18
C ASN A 72 -2.92 27.16 -3.30
N ILE A 73 -2.35 27.31 -2.10
CA ILE A 73 -2.21 26.20 -1.12
C ILE A 73 -3.19 26.32 0.06
N THR A 74 -4.18 27.22 0.00
CA THR A 74 -5.12 27.44 1.11
C THR A 74 -5.82 26.15 1.55
N LYS A 75 -6.26 25.33 0.58
CA LYS A 75 -6.90 24.03 0.83
C LYS A 75 -5.96 23.04 1.50
N HIS A 76 -4.71 23.01 1.07
CA HIS A 76 -3.66 22.18 1.68
C HIS A 76 -3.41 22.59 3.14
N LEU A 77 -3.26 23.85 3.42
CA LEU A 77 -3.06 24.37 4.78
C LEU A 77 -4.23 23.99 5.70
N ASN A 78 -5.47 23.99 5.19
CA ASN A 78 -6.63 23.56 5.96
C ASN A 78 -6.58 22.06 6.28
N TYR A 79 -6.25 21.21 5.30
CA TYR A 79 -6.14 19.76 5.51
C TYR A 79 -5.03 19.38 6.49
N PHE A 80 -3.90 20.09 6.44
CA PHE A 80 -2.72 19.79 7.26
C PHE A 80 -2.65 20.59 8.56
N LYS A 81 -3.66 21.42 8.87
CA LYS A 81 -3.71 22.20 10.11
C LYS A 81 -3.48 21.30 11.34
N GLY A 82 -2.52 21.72 12.19
CA GLY A 82 -2.20 21.00 13.43
C GLY A 82 -1.37 19.73 13.23
N THR A 83 -0.85 19.45 12.04
CA THR A 83 0.08 18.35 11.80
C THR A 83 1.53 18.80 11.87
N LYS A 84 2.43 17.88 12.19
CA LYS A 84 3.86 18.16 12.37
C LYS A 84 4.56 18.65 11.11
N ILE A 85 4.11 18.25 9.93
CA ILE A 85 4.76 18.67 8.68
C ILE A 85 4.73 20.18 8.49
N LEU A 86 3.71 20.88 9.01
CA LEU A 86 3.61 22.35 8.91
C LEU A 86 4.70 23.10 9.70
N GLU A 87 5.39 22.41 10.61
CA GLU A 87 6.54 22.99 11.34
C GLU A 87 7.75 23.13 10.40
N ASP A 88 7.88 22.29 9.38
CA ASP A 88 8.93 22.36 8.35
C ASP A 88 8.49 23.24 7.18
N LYS A 89 8.70 24.54 7.35
CA LYS A 89 8.26 25.53 6.36
C LYS A 89 9.00 25.43 5.02
N GLU A 90 10.26 25.05 5.04
CA GLU A 90 11.05 24.90 3.82
C GLU A 90 10.58 23.71 2.99
N PHE A 91 10.34 22.59 3.64
CA PHE A 91 9.77 21.42 2.99
C PHE A 91 8.36 21.71 2.43
N CYS A 92 7.49 22.35 3.22
CA CYS A 92 6.16 22.77 2.76
C CYS A 92 6.24 23.71 1.56
N LYS A 93 7.13 24.70 1.58
CA LYS A 93 7.31 25.63 0.46
C LYS A 93 7.75 24.92 -0.82
N LYS A 94 8.62 23.89 -0.70
CA LYS A 94 9.16 23.13 -1.84
C LYS A 94 8.15 22.15 -2.42
N TYR A 95 7.31 21.52 -1.58
CA TYR A 95 6.51 20.36 -2.00
C TYR A 95 5.00 20.55 -1.92
N MET A 96 4.47 21.32 -0.96
CA MET A 96 3.02 21.41 -0.73
C MET A 96 2.29 22.08 -1.90
N GLY A 97 1.43 21.31 -2.57
CA GLY A 97 0.63 21.79 -3.70
C GLY A 97 1.46 22.17 -4.92
N GLN A 98 2.65 21.64 -5.09
CA GLN A 98 3.60 22.08 -6.12
C GLN A 98 3.67 21.15 -7.35
N PHE A 99 3.14 19.94 -7.30
CA PHE A 99 3.40 18.93 -8.33
C PHE A 99 2.13 18.29 -8.88
N PRO A 100 2.08 17.95 -10.17
CA PRO A 100 1.06 17.05 -10.68
C PRO A 100 1.23 15.66 -10.07
N VAL A 101 0.11 15.05 -9.67
CA VAL A 101 0.07 13.73 -9.05
C VAL A 101 -0.91 12.83 -9.82
N ILE A 102 -0.46 11.67 -10.25
CA ILE A 102 -1.31 10.60 -10.76
C ILE A 102 -1.49 9.57 -9.62
N SER A 103 -2.66 9.55 -9.00
CA SER A 103 -2.98 8.60 -7.92
C SER A 103 -4.04 7.63 -8.40
N ILE A 104 -3.73 6.33 -8.38
CA ILE A 104 -4.60 5.25 -8.89
C ILE A 104 -4.71 4.17 -7.82
N THR A 105 -5.92 3.67 -7.60
CA THR A 105 -6.15 2.43 -6.84
C THR A 105 -6.61 1.33 -7.78
N LEU A 106 -6.02 0.15 -7.61
CA LEU A 106 -6.37 -1.04 -8.39
C LEU A 106 -7.28 -2.01 -7.63
N LYS A 107 -7.82 -1.59 -6.49
CA LYS A 107 -8.66 -2.42 -5.60
C LYS A 107 -9.88 -3.02 -6.29
N ASP A 108 -10.45 -2.33 -7.27
CA ASP A 108 -11.66 -2.73 -7.99
C ASP A 108 -11.36 -3.33 -9.37
N VAL A 109 -10.07 -3.49 -9.73
CA VAL A 109 -9.65 -4.14 -10.97
C VAL A 109 -9.66 -5.65 -10.76
N LEU A 110 -10.86 -6.21 -10.81
CA LEU A 110 -11.14 -7.62 -10.58
C LEU A 110 -12.36 -8.05 -11.41
N GLY A 111 -12.50 -9.35 -11.63
CA GLY A 111 -13.60 -9.94 -12.36
C GLY A 111 -13.49 -11.47 -12.34
N ASP A 112 -14.57 -12.15 -12.72
CA ASP A 112 -14.61 -13.60 -12.80
C ASP A 112 -13.81 -14.14 -14.00
N ASP A 113 -13.46 -13.25 -14.94
CA ASP A 113 -12.63 -13.53 -16.10
C ASP A 113 -11.73 -12.34 -16.46
N PHE A 114 -10.81 -12.57 -17.37
CA PHE A 114 -9.85 -11.55 -17.83
C PHE A 114 -10.54 -10.34 -18.49
N GLU A 115 -11.58 -10.58 -19.28
CA GLU A 115 -12.28 -9.49 -19.98
C GLU A 115 -12.94 -8.55 -18.97
N SER A 116 -13.66 -9.09 -17.99
CA SER A 116 -14.29 -8.29 -16.93
C SER A 116 -13.26 -7.48 -16.13
N ALA A 117 -12.11 -8.08 -15.80
CA ALA A 117 -11.04 -7.38 -15.10
C ALA A 117 -10.38 -6.28 -15.97
N TYR A 118 -10.19 -6.52 -17.28
CA TYR A 118 -9.73 -5.51 -18.22
C TYR A 118 -10.69 -4.32 -18.30
N LEU A 119 -12.00 -4.57 -18.38
CA LEU A 119 -13.00 -3.50 -18.42
C LEU A 119 -12.93 -2.61 -17.19
N LYS A 120 -12.66 -3.19 -16.02
CA LYS A 120 -12.44 -2.42 -14.78
C LYS A 120 -11.17 -1.57 -14.83
N LEU A 121 -10.09 -2.08 -15.39
CA LEU A 121 -8.87 -1.28 -15.60
C LEU A 121 -9.12 -0.12 -16.56
N ALA A 122 -9.88 -0.34 -17.64
CA ALA A 122 -10.28 0.70 -18.58
C ALA A 122 -11.11 1.81 -17.90
N GLU A 123 -12.05 1.44 -17.02
CA GLU A 123 -12.81 2.40 -16.17
C GLU A 123 -11.88 3.24 -15.31
N VAL A 124 -10.93 2.61 -14.62
CA VAL A 124 -9.95 3.31 -13.76
C VAL A 124 -9.11 4.31 -14.57
N VAL A 125 -8.64 3.91 -15.74
CA VAL A 125 -7.84 4.75 -16.63
C VAL A 125 -8.65 5.95 -17.13
N SER A 126 -9.88 5.70 -17.64
CA SER A 126 -10.75 6.77 -18.13
C SER A 126 -11.13 7.75 -17.02
N ALA A 127 -11.52 7.26 -15.84
CA ALA A 127 -11.85 8.10 -14.70
C ALA A 127 -10.66 8.98 -14.30
N LYS A 128 -9.44 8.42 -14.26
CA LYS A 128 -8.23 9.17 -13.94
C LYS A 128 -7.90 10.21 -15.01
N ALA A 129 -8.01 9.89 -16.29
CA ALA A 129 -7.81 10.85 -17.37
C ALA A 129 -8.79 12.03 -17.27
N ASN A 130 -10.08 11.74 -16.98
CA ASN A 130 -11.09 12.78 -16.84
C ASN A 130 -10.86 13.74 -15.66
N GLU A 131 -10.15 13.33 -14.60
CA GLU A 131 -9.72 14.27 -13.55
C GLU A 131 -8.80 15.38 -14.08
N PHE A 132 -8.09 15.12 -15.18
CA PHE A 132 -7.19 16.07 -15.84
C PHE A 132 -7.84 16.72 -17.08
N SER A 133 -9.16 16.90 -17.08
CA SER A 133 -9.92 17.42 -18.22
C SER A 133 -9.42 18.78 -18.75
N PHE A 134 -8.75 19.58 -17.91
CA PHE A 134 -8.08 20.82 -18.30
C PHE A 134 -7.00 20.63 -19.37
N LEU A 135 -6.46 19.41 -19.53
CA LEU A 135 -5.48 19.11 -20.59
C LEU A 135 -6.06 19.20 -21.99
N LYS A 136 -7.40 19.11 -22.17
CA LYS A 136 -8.06 19.31 -23.46
C LYS A 136 -7.78 20.68 -24.06
N GLU A 137 -7.72 21.69 -23.19
CA GLU A 137 -7.50 23.08 -23.58
C GLU A 137 -6.06 23.55 -23.28
N SER A 138 -5.14 22.63 -22.96
CA SER A 138 -3.76 22.99 -22.65
C SER A 138 -3.07 23.62 -23.86
N PRO A 139 -2.47 24.82 -23.72
CA PRO A 139 -1.72 25.44 -24.80
C PRO A 139 -0.36 24.79 -25.03
N TYR A 140 0.07 23.90 -24.13
CA TYR A 140 1.36 23.23 -24.19
C TYR A 140 1.31 21.85 -24.84
N LEU A 141 0.10 21.37 -25.20
CA LEU A 141 -0.11 20.11 -25.90
C LEU A 141 -0.41 20.38 -27.39
N ASN A 142 0.18 19.58 -28.26
CA ASN A 142 -0.16 19.60 -29.68
C ASN A 142 -1.47 18.85 -29.97
N GLU A 143 -2.01 18.98 -31.17
CA GLU A 143 -3.29 18.39 -31.56
C GLU A 143 -3.30 16.84 -31.48
N MET A 144 -2.16 16.17 -31.76
CA MET A 144 -2.07 14.72 -31.63
C MET A 144 -2.13 14.28 -30.17
N GLU A 145 -1.48 15.02 -29.26
CA GLU A 145 -1.53 14.75 -27.82
C GLU A 145 -2.92 14.98 -27.25
N LYS A 146 -3.61 16.04 -27.67
CA LYS A 146 -5.02 16.29 -27.30
C LYS A 146 -5.95 15.22 -27.82
N ALA A 147 -5.77 14.78 -29.06
CA ALA A 147 -6.54 13.66 -29.62
C ALA A 147 -6.32 12.37 -28.83
N LYS A 148 -5.07 12.04 -28.50
CA LYS A 148 -4.74 10.89 -27.65
C LYS A 148 -5.36 11.02 -26.25
N PHE A 149 -5.31 12.21 -25.65
CA PHE A 149 -5.91 12.47 -24.36
C PHE A 149 -7.44 12.27 -24.39
N ASN A 150 -8.11 12.73 -25.45
CA ASN A 150 -9.56 12.53 -25.60
C ASN A 150 -9.92 11.04 -25.67
N LEU A 151 -9.11 10.21 -26.33
CA LEU A 151 -9.31 8.76 -26.35
C LEU A 151 -9.11 8.11 -24.98
N LEU A 152 -8.15 8.60 -24.19
CA LEU A 152 -7.98 8.14 -22.80
C LEU A 152 -9.16 8.51 -21.91
N CYS A 153 -9.85 9.61 -22.19
CA CYS A 153 -11.06 10.02 -21.47
C CYS A 153 -12.31 9.24 -21.89
N ASP A 154 -12.30 8.61 -23.06
CA ASP A 154 -13.46 7.90 -23.62
C ASP A 154 -13.49 6.45 -23.12
N GLU A 155 -14.27 6.23 -22.05
CA GLU A 155 -14.45 4.91 -21.44
C GLU A 155 -15.04 3.90 -22.44
N ILE A 156 -15.98 4.32 -23.30
CA ILE A 156 -16.60 3.43 -24.30
C ILE A 156 -15.56 2.96 -25.29
N TYR A 157 -14.68 3.86 -25.73
CA TYR A 157 -13.59 3.51 -26.63
C TYR A 157 -12.61 2.52 -25.98
N LEU A 158 -12.18 2.78 -24.74
CA LEU A 158 -11.23 1.90 -24.03
C LEU A 158 -11.82 0.52 -23.77
N LYS A 159 -13.12 0.42 -23.52
CA LYS A 159 -13.85 -0.83 -23.30
C LYS A 159 -14.05 -1.70 -24.55
N LYS A 160 -13.70 -1.22 -25.73
CA LYS A 160 -13.70 -2.08 -26.93
C LYS A 160 -12.73 -3.26 -26.82
N ALA A 161 -11.71 -3.16 -25.98
CA ALA A 161 -10.73 -4.21 -25.71
C ALA A 161 -10.01 -4.74 -26.96
N ASP A 162 -10.02 -3.98 -28.06
CA ASP A 162 -9.20 -4.28 -29.23
C ASP A 162 -7.73 -3.91 -28.96
N LYS A 163 -6.83 -4.32 -29.86
CA LYS A 163 -5.38 -4.09 -29.72
C LYS A 163 -5.04 -2.61 -29.52
N GLN A 164 -5.79 -1.70 -30.13
CA GLN A 164 -5.55 -0.27 -30.03
C GLN A 164 -6.00 0.26 -28.67
N ALA A 165 -7.21 -0.07 -28.23
CA ALA A 165 -7.72 0.30 -26.91
C ALA A 165 -6.82 -0.23 -25.79
N ILE A 166 -6.39 -1.50 -25.86
CA ILE A 166 -5.45 -2.10 -24.90
C ILE A 166 -4.12 -1.33 -24.90
N SER A 167 -3.59 -0.92 -26.03
CA SER A 167 -2.37 -0.11 -26.10
C SER A 167 -2.53 1.26 -25.45
N TYR A 168 -3.69 1.90 -25.56
CA TYR A 168 -3.98 3.16 -24.86
C TYR A 168 -4.07 2.95 -23.34
N VAL A 169 -4.79 1.92 -22.88
CA VAL A 169 -4.90 1.60 -21.45
C VAL A 169 -3.51 1.29 -20.87
N THR A 170 -2.73 0.45 -21.50
CA THR A 170 -1.41 0.04 -20.98
C THR A 170 -0.36 1.17 -21.02
N SER A 171 -0.49 2.14 -21.91
CA SER A 171 0.39 3.30 -21.98
C SER A 171 -0.16 4.56 -21.26
N ALA A 172 -1.28 4.45 -20.57
CA ALA A 172 -2.00 5.59 -20.03
C ALA A 172 -1.16 6.41 -19.03
N ILE A 173 -0.52 5.77 -18.06
CA ILE A 173 0.29 6.47 -17.03
C ILE A 173 1.45 7.21 -17.72
N LYS A 174 2.14 6.56 -18.65
CA LYS A 174 3.23 7.16 -19.41
C LYS A 174 2.76 8.40 -20.19
N SER A 175 1.61 8.30 -20.86
CA SER A 175 1.04 9.39 -21.65
C SER A 175 0.57 10.56 -20.80
N LEU A 176 -0.18 10.28 -19.73
CA LEU A 176 -0.66 11.30 -18.80
C LEU A 176 0.51 12.01 -18.10
N SER A 177 1.56 11.29 -17.71
CA SER A 177 2.75 11.87 -17.10
C SER A 177 3.42 12.89 -18.01
N LEU A 178 3.60 12.55 -19.29
CA LEU A 178 4.17 13.48 -20.27
C LEU A 178 3.30 14.73 -20.46
N MET A 179 1.99 14.56 -20.58
CA MET A 179 1.04 15.67 -20.79
C MET A 179 1.00 16.59 -19.58
N LEU A 180 0.97 16.04 -18.36
CA LEU A 180 1.00 16.82 -17.12
C LEU A 180 2.33 17.55 -16.93
N TYR A 181 3.44 16.89 -17.24
CA TYR A 181 4.76 17.51 -17.21
C TYR A 181 4.84 18.71 -18.16
N LYS A 182 4.38 18.57 -19.40
CA LYS A 182 4.33 19.67 -20.37
C LYS A 182 3.44 20.82 -19.90
N HIS A 183 2.26 20.50 -19.35
CA HIS A 183 1.30 21.52 -18.91
C HIS A 183 1.81 22.35 -17.73
N PHE A 184 2.34 21.69 -16.70
CA PHE A 184 2.78 22.37 -15.48
C PHE A 184 4.27 22.75 -15.48
N ASN A 185 5.06 22.22 -16.42
CA ASN A 185 6.53 22.30 -16.39
C ASN A 185 7.12 21.83 -15.05
N LYS A 186 6.54 20.77 -14.50
CA LYS A 186 6.89 20.18 -13.20
C LYS A 186 6.94 18.67 -13.34
N GLN A 187 7.88 18.03 -12.63
CA GLN A 187 7.92 16.57 -12.54
C GLN A 187 6.64 16.00 -11.94
N VAL A 188 6.29 14.79 -12.34
CA VAL A 188 5.06 14.10 -11.93
C VAL A 188 5.37 13.11 -10.82
N TYR A 189 4.52 13.06 -9.81
CA TYR A 189 4.51 12.00 -8.79
C TYR A 189 3.42 10.99 -9.11
N ILE A 190 3.72 9.71 -8.92
CA ILE A 190 2.77 8.61 -9.21
C ILE A 190 2.56 7.80 -7.94
N LEU A 191 1.30 7.60 -7.58
CA LEU A 191 0.87 6.83 -6.42
C LEU A 191 -0.03 5.69 -6.90
N ILE A 192 0.32 4.45 -6.60
CA ILE A 192 -0.46 3.27 -7.00
C ILE A 192 -0.78 2.44 -5.76
N ASP A 193 -2.06 2.35 -5.42
CA ASP A 193 -2.53 1.59 -4.27
C ASP A 193 -3.13 0.24 -4.70
N GLU A 194 -2.95 -0.79 -3.84
CA GLU A 194 -3.50 -2.14 -4.02
C GLU A 194 -3.09 -2.80 -5.36
N TYR A 195 -1.78 -2.65 -5.75
CA TYR A 195 -1.27 -3.09 -7.04
C TYR A 195 -1.38 -4.61 -7.27
N ASP A 196 -1.43 -5.38 -6.21
CA ASP A 196 -1.46 -6.84 -6.21
C ASP A 196 -2.88 -7.45 -6.28
N VAL A 197 -3.92 -6.66 -6.06
CA VAL A 197 -5.32 -7.14 -6.09
C VAL A 197 -5.71 -7.74 -7.44
N PRO A 198 -5.39 -7.13 -8.61
CA PRO A 198 -5.72 -7.75 -9.90
C PRO A 198 -5.08 -9.12 -10.08
N LEU A 199 -3.86 -9.31 -9.59
CA LEU A 199 -3.10 -10.56 -9.70
C LEU A 199 -3.65 -11.64 -8.77
N ALA A 200 -4.01 -11.27 -7.54
CA ALA A 200 -4.62 -12.18 -6.57
C ALA A 200 -5.94 -12.74 -7.09
N LYS A 201 -6.81 -11.86 -7.60
CA LYS A 201 -8.11 -12.26 -8.14
C LYS A 201 -7.99 -13.08 -9.43
N ALA A 202 -7.05 -12.72 -10.27
CA ALA A 202 -6.77 -13.49 -11.49
C ALA A 202 -6.29 -14.91 -11.18
N GLN A 203 -5.53 -15.11 -10.09
CA GLN A 203 -5.12 -16.43 -9.62
C GLN A 203 -6.32 -17.26 -9.14
N GLU A 204 -7.18 -16.64 -8.34
CA GLU A 204 -8.41 -17.27 -7.82
C GLU A 204 -9.32 -17.78 -8.96
N HIS A 205 -9.41 -17.02 -10.06
CA HIS A 205 -10.28 -17.33 -11.20
C HIS A 205 -9.57 -17.93 -12.43
N GLY A 206 -8.28 -18.25 -12.33
CA GLY A 206 -7.55 -19.02 -13.35
C GLY A 206 -7.08 -18.26 -14.58
N TYR A 207 -7.11 -16.91 -14.59
CA TYR A 207 -6.59 -16.08 -15.70
C TYR A 207 -5.33 -15.27 -15.33
N HIS A 208 -4.57 -15.73 -14.33
CA HIS A 208 -3.40 -15.04 -13.78
C HIS A 208 -2.35 -14.66 -14.84
N LYS A 209 -2.04 -15.57 -15.78
CA LYS A 209 -1.01 -15.33 -16.81
C LYS A 209 -1.34 -14.14 -17.71
N ASP A 210 -2.60 -14.01 -18.11
CA ASP A 210 -3.06 -12.90 -18.96
C ASP A 210 -3.03 -11.59 -18.16
N MET A 211 -3.40 -11.62 -16.89
CA MET A 211 -3.35 -10.46 -16.01
C MET A 211 -1.92 -10.02 -15.73
N VAL A 212 -0.96 -10.92 -15.53
CA VAL A 212 0.47 -10.58 -15.40
C VAL A 212 0.96 -9.86 -16.65
N THR A 213 0.58 -10.33 -17.83
CA THR A 213 0.95 -9.69 -19.11
C THR A 213 0.37 -8.28 -19.20
N LEU A 214 -0.90 -8.10 -18.89
CA LEU A 214 -1.58 -6.80 -18.87
C LEU A 214 -0.94 -5.84 -17.87
N MET A 215 -0.76 -6.26 -16.64
CA MET A 215 -0.18 -5.44 -15.57
C MET A 215 1.28 -5.11 -15.81
N SER A 216 2.07 -6.05 -16.35
CA SER A 216 3.46 -5.78 -16.75
C SER A 216 3.56 -4.70 -17.85
N SER A 217 2.59 -4.68 -18.76
CA SER A 217 2.50 -3.64 -19.81
C SER A 217 2.01 -2.31 -19.23
N PHE A 218 1.00 -2.33 -18.37
CA PHE A 218 0.45 -1.14 -17.71
C PHE A 218 1.49 -0.44 -16.83
N LEU A 219 2.31 -1.20 -16.10
CA LEU A 219 3.41 -0.70 -15.28
C LEU A 219 4.73 -0.55 -16.06
N GLY A 220 4.69 -0.72 -17.38
CA GLY A 220 5.87 -0.66 -18.25
C GLY A 220 6.63 0.66 -18.19
N PHE A 221 5.99 1.76 -17.82
CA PHE A 221 6.61 3.06 -17.61
C PHE A 221 7.72 3.05 -16.54
N LEU A 222 7.69 2.09 -15.62
CA LEU A 222 8.71 1.92 -14.58
C LEU A 222 10.07 1.44 -15.13
N LYS A 223 10.05 0.78 -16.30
CA LYS A 223 11.25 0.20 -16.93
C LYS A 223 12.00 1.20 -17.79
N ASP A 224 11.28 2.16 -18.36
CA ASP A 224 11.77 3.18 -19.26
C ASP A 224 11.24 4.55 -18.83
N PRO A 225 11.87 5.17 -17.81
CA PRO A 225 11.47 6.48 -17.35
C PRO A 225 11.73 7.49 -18.46
N GLN A 226 10.68 8.21 -18.86
CA GLN A 226 10.79 9.29 -19.84
C GLN A 226 11.66 10.41 -19.28
N ARG A 227 12.52 10.97 -20.14
CA ARG A 227 13.33 12.14 -19.84
C ARG A 227 12.95 13.32 -20.72
N ASP A 228 13.07 14.51 -20.18
CA ASP A 228 13.03 15.74 -20.93
C ASP A 228 14.34 15.85 -21.72
N PRO A 229 14.31 15.85 -23.06
CA PRO A 229 15.53 15.87 -23.89
C PRO A 229 16.32 17.17 -23.77
N GLU A 230 15.67 18.29 -23.37
CA GLU A 230 16.35 19.57 -23.24
C GLU A 230 17.00 19.73 -21.85
N LYS A 231 16.39 19.20 -20.80
CA LYS A 231 16.84 19.34 -19.41
C LYS A 231 17.61 18.14 -18.89
N ASP A 232 17.61 17.03 -19.61
CA ASP A 232 18.14 15.72 -19.17
C ASP A 232 17.62 15.26 -17.81
N THR A 233 16.41 15.69 -17.45
CA THR A 233 15.73 15.34 -16.20
C THR A 233 14.63 14.32 -16.42
N SER A 234 14.38 13.47 -15.42
CA SER A 234 13.22 12.55 -15.48
C SER A 234 11.91 13.32 -15.42
N ILE A 235 10.95 12.93 -16.27
CA ILE A 235 9.56 13.46 -16.23
C ILE A 235 8.86 13.04 -14.95
N ILE A 236 9.11 11.80 -14.47
CA ILE A 236 8.58 11.28 -13.24
C ILE A 236 9.62 11.45 -12.14
N SER A 237 9.26 12.12 -11.05
CA SER A 237 10.14 12.31 -9.90
C SER A 237 10.19 11.07 -9.04
N LYS A 238 9.03 10.58 -8.60
CA LYS A 238 8.94 9.40 -7.74
C LYS A 238 7.64 8.64 -7.95
N VAL A 239 7.73 7.32 -7.77
CA VAL A 239 6.59 6.41 -7.78
C VAL A 239 6.52 5.73 -6.41
N VAL A 240 5.35 5.76 -5.77
CA VAL A 240 5.07 5.00 -4.55
C VAL A 240 3.97 4.00 -4.85
N ILE A 241 4.24 2.74 -4.55
CA ILE A 241 3.33 1.63 -4.80
C ILE A 241 3.03 0.94 -3.49
N THR A 242 1.77 0.62 -3.23
CA THR A 242 1.37 -0.14 -2.03
C THR A 242 0.59 -1.39 -2.41
N GLY A 243 0.71 -2.41 -1.56
CA GLY A 243 0.00 -3.67 -1.67
C GLY A 243 0.17 -4.53 -0.42
N CYS A 244 -0.33 -5.75 -0.45
CA CYS A 244 -0.15 -6.73 0.63
C CYS A 244 1.06 -7.63 0.36
N LEU A 245 1.20 -8.12 -0.86
CA LEU A 245 2.23 -9.07 -1.24
C LEU A 245 3.36 -8.40 -2.02
N LYS A 246 4.58 -8.89 -1.82
CA LYS A 246 5.70 -8.66 -2.71
C LYS A 246 5.57 -9.63 -3.88
N VAL A 247 5.10 -9.16 -5.01
CA VAL A 247 5.13 -9.96 -6.24
C VAL A 247 6.57 -10.01 -6.77
N ALA A 248 7.01 -11.19 -7.17
CA ALA A 248 8.39 -11.42 -7.61
C ALA A 248 8.85 -10.41 -8.69
N LYS A 249 10.11 -9.99 -8.59
CA LYS A 249 10.75 -9.18 -9.63
C LYS A 249 10.60 -9.78 -11.04
N ASN A 250 10.49 -11.10 -11.11
CA ASN A 250 10.44 -11.84 -12.38
C ASN A 250 9.04 -11.86 -13.03
N SER A 251 8.04 -11.12 -12.49
CA SER A 251 6.73 -10.98 -13.10
C SER A 251 6.49 -9.57 -13.63
N ILE A 252 5.74 -8.73 -12.92
CA ILE A 252 5.38 -7.39 -13.37
C ILE A 252 6.51 -6.35 -13.26
N PHE A 253 7.48 -6.56 -12.36
CA PHE A 253 8.61 -5.64 -12.15
C PHE A 253 9.91 -6.10 -12.84
N THR A 254 9.86 -7.07 -13.74
CA THR A 254 11.04 -7.49 -14.52
C THR A 254 11.60 -6.30 -15.30
N GLY A 255 12.89 -6.00 -15.09
CA GLY A 255 13.58 -4.90 -15.77
C GLY A 255 13.43 -3.52 -15.08
N VAL A 256 12.76 -3.42 -13.94
CA VAL A 256 12.74 -2.19 -13.13
C VAL A 256 14.01 -2.14 -12.28
N ASN A 257 14.95 -1.24 -12.61
CA ASN A 257 16.26 -1.19 -11.97
C ASN A 257 16.28 -0.41 -10.66
N ASN A 258 15.41 0.60 -10.51
CA ASN A 258 15.39 1.52 -9.38
C ASN A 258 14.24 1.23 -8.41
N LEU A 259 13.87 -0.05 -8.25
CA LEU A 259 12.82 -0.50 -7.35
C LEU A 259 13.41 -0.81 -5.96
N TYR A 260 12.97 -0.06 -4.97
CA TYR A 260 13.18 -0.39 -3.56
C TYR A 260 11.90 -1.01 -2.99
N VAL A 261 12.01 -2.17 -2.38
CA VAL A 261 10.89 -2.90 -1.79
C VAL A 261 11.08 -2.97 -0.29
N ASN A 262 10.06 -2.57 0.46
CA ASN A 262 10.02 -2.71 1.91
C ASN A 262 8.79 -3.53 2.34
N THR A 263 9.04 -4.61 3.03
CA THR A 263 8.02 -5.58 3.50
C THR A 263 8.02 -5.66 5.03
N VAL A 264 7.10 -6.44 5.59
CA VAL A 264 7.05 -6.74 7.04
C VAL A 264 8.22 -7.61 7.52
N ALA A 265 8.95 -8.23 6.59
CA ALA A 265 10.07 -9.13 6.88
C ALA A 265 11.45 -8.45 6.75
N ASP A 266 11.48 -7.15 6.41
CA ASP A 266 12.74 -6.44 6.22
C ASP A 266 13.29 -5.86 7.55
N GLN A 267 14.60 -5.88 7.69
CA GLN A 267 15.33 -5.28 8.83
C GLN A 267 15.63 -3.79 8.57
N GLU A 268 14.59 -3.04 8.22
CA GLU A 268 14.70 -1.61 7.89
C GLU A 268 13.87 -0.79 8.86
N THR A 269 14.43 0.27 9.44
CA THR A 269 13.76 1.11 10.44
C THR A 269 13.04 2.31 9.83
N LYS A 270 13.45 2.74 8.64
CA LYS A 270 13.00 3.98 7.98
C LYS A 270 11.49 4.04 7.77
N TYR A 271 10.87 2.91 7.42
CA TYR A 271 9.46 2.83 7.06
C TYR A 271 8.59 2.07 8.06
N THR A 272 9.15 1.58 9.17
CA THR A 272 8.45 0.65 10.08
C THR A 272 7.21 1.22 10.73
N GLY A 273 7.22 2.49 11.12
CA GLY A 273 6.08 3.15 11.77
C GLY A 273 5.15 3.91 10.83
N MET A 274 5.40 3.88 9.52
CA MET A 274 4.66 4.70 8.55
C MET A 274 3.23 4.19 8.32
N ILE A 275 3.06 2.88 8.28
CA ILE A 275 1.77 2.22 8.04
C ILE A 275 1.44 1.36 9.26
N GLY A 276 0.27 1.57 9.86
CA GLY A 276 -0.13 1.00 11.14
C GLY A 276 -0.02 2.01 12.29
N PHE A 277 -0.47 1.63 13.46
CA PHE A 277 -0.29 2.43 14.68
C PHE A 277 0.86 1.88 15.50
N THR A 278 1.77 2.76 15.94
CA THR A 278 2.79 2.40 16.92
C THR A 278 2.16 2.28 18.32
N LYS A 279 2.89 1.69 19.24
CA LYS A 279 2.48 1.60 20.66
C LYS A 279 2.12 2.97 21.24
N ASP A 280 2.98 3.97 21.04
CA ASP A 280 2.76 5.32 21.58
C ASP A 280 1.55 6.00 20.96
N GLU A 281 1.33 5.85 19.65
CA GLU A 281 0.15 6.35 18.94
C GLU A 281 -1.13 5.68 19.45
N THR A 282 -1.09 4.36 19.68
CA THR A 282 -2.23 3.61 20.24
C THR A 282 -2.54 4.04 21.68
N GLN A 283 -1.52 4.20 22.52
CA GLN A 283 -1.71 4.70 23.87
C GLN A 283 -2.30 6.11 23.88
N LYS A 284 -1.83 6.97 22.98
CA LYS A 284 -2.35 8.32 22.85
C LYS A 284 -3.83 8.34 22.46
N ILE A 285 -4.24 7.60 21.44
CA ILE A 285 -5.65 7.58 21.02
C ILE A 285 -6.55 6.99 22.12
N LEU A 286 -6.13 5.95 22.83
CA LEU A 286 -6.88 5.40 23.96
C LEU A 286 -7.08 6.43 25.05
N LYS A 287 -6.04 7.20 25.39
CA LYS A 287 -6.10 8.28 26.37
C LYS A 287 -7.02 9.41 25.92
N ASP A 288 -6.94 9.82 24.66
CA ASP A 288 -7.78 10.89 24.10
C ASP A 288 -9.28 10.52 24.12
N TYR A 289 -9.61 9.23 24.14
CA TYR A 289 -10.98 8.70 24.30
C TYR A 289 -11.29 8.14 25.69
N GLU A 290 -10.44 8.40 26.69
CA GLU A 290 -10.63 7.94 28.09
C GLU A 290 -10.77 6.41 28.24
N LEU A 291 -10.13 5.65 27.33
CA LEU A 291 -10.12 4.18 27.30
C LEU A 291 -8.75 3.59 27.68
N ASP A 292 -7.85 4.38 28.25
CA ASP A 292 -6.50 3.98 28.63
C ASP A 292 -6.47 2.90 29.72
N ASP A 293 -7.51 2.80 30.58
CA ASP A 293 -7.70 1.67 31.52
C ASP A 293 -7.75 0.31 30.78
N PHE A 294 -8.12 0.29 29.51
CA PHE A 294 -8.22 -0.90 28.68
C PHE A 294 -6.98 -1.16 27.80
N SER A 295 -5.89 -0.43 28.05
CA SER A 295 -4.66 -0.56 27.25
C SER A 295 -4.12 -1.99 27.19
N GLN A 296 -4.23 -2.74 28.31
CA GLN A 296 -3.78 -4.14 28.35
C GLN A 296 -4.69 -5.05 27.52
N THR A 297 -6.01 -4.80 27.54
CA THR A 297 -6.97 -5.54 26.70
C THR A 297 -6.69 -5.31 25.21
N VAL A 298 -6.53 -4.04 24.82
CA VAL A 298 -6.19 -3.65 23.45
C VAL A 298 -4.85 -4.26 23.02
N LYS A 299 -3.87 -4.27 23.92
CA LYS A 299 -2.58 -4.91 23.68
C LYS A 299 -2.72 -6.41 23.42
N ASN A 300 -3.44 -7.12 24.25
CA ASN A 300 -3.59 -8.58 24.12
C ASN A 300 -4.32 -8.98 22.83
N TYR A 301 -5.31 -8.18 22.42
CA TYR A 301 -6.16 -8.50 21.27
C TYR A 301 -5.66 -7.97 19.94
N TYR A 302 -4.99 -6.81 19.87
CA TYR A 302 -4.72 -6.08 18.63
C TYR A 302 -3.25 -5.71 18.41
N ASP A 303 -2.36 -5.99 19.38
CA ASP A 303 -0.91 -5.80 19.28
C ASP A 303 -0.25 -7.05 18.68
N GLY A 304 1.05 -7.07 18.80
CA GLY A 304 1.88 -8.24 18.52
C GLY A 304 2.48 -8.27 17.12
N TYR A 305 2.04 -7.40 16.22
CA TYR A 305 2.76 -7.20 14.97
C TYR A 305 4.11 -6.55 15.25
N LYS A 306 5.16 -7.15 14.72
CA LYS A 306 6.51 -6.67 14.92
C LYS A 306 7.14 -6.35 13.55
N PHE A 307 7.11 -5.07 13.18
CA PHE A 307 7.82 -4.60 11.98
C PHE A 307 9.22 -4.17 12.40
N TYR A 308 10.15 -5.12 12.35
CA TYR A 308 11.53 -5.04 12.81
C TYR A 308 11.65 -4.52 14.26
N ASP A 309 11.93 -3.23 14.44
CA ASP A 309 12.18 -2.61 15.76
C ASP A 309 10.93 -2.10 16.47
N LYS A 310 9.78 -2.05 15.78
CA LYS A 310 8.54 -1.45 16.32
C LYS A 310 7.43 -2.46 16.52
N GLU A 311 6.76 -2.36 17.66
CA GLU A 311 5.45 -2.96 17.91
C GLU A 311 4.38 -2.14 17.19
N MET A 312 3.54 -2.81 16.41
CA MET A 312 2.53 -2.20 15.58
C MET A 312 1.16 -2.79 15.86
N PHE A 313 0.16 -1.93 15.87
CA PHE A 313 -1.26 -2.29 16.00
C PHE A 313 -1.95 -2.10 14.67
N CYS A 314 -2.94 -2.96 14.38
CA CYS A 314 -3.81 -2.77 13.24
C CYS A 314 -4.76 -1.58 13.52
N PRO A 315 -4.70 -0.50 12.73
CA PRO A 315 -5.55 0.69 12.98
C PRO A 315 -7.04 0.39 12.94
N TRP A 316 -7.46 -0.51 12.05
CA TRP A 316 -8.86 -0.91 11.92
C TRP A 316 -9.42 -1.48 13.23
N ASP A 317 -8.67 -2.34 13.89
CA ASP A 317 -9.10 -3.02 15.10
C ASP A 317 -9.16 -2.05 16.28
N VAL A 318 -8.12 -1.21 16.44
CA VAL A 318 -8.08 -0.18 17.48
C VAL A 318 -9.22 0.82 17.33
N ILE A 319 -9.47 1.32 16.11
CA ILE A 319 -10.55 2.28 15.85
C ILE A 319 -11.92 1.65 16.08
N ASN A 320 -12.14 0.40 15.69
CA ASN A 320 -13.40 -0.30 15.92
C ASN A 320 -13.63 -0.56 17.42
N PHE A 321 -12.58 -0.94 18.18
CA PHE A 321 -12.65 -1.07 19.62
C PHE A 321 -13.12 0.24 20.26
N ILE A 322 -12.47 1.35 19.94
CA ILE A 322 -12.83 2.67 20.46
C ILE A 322 -14.26 3.04 20.05
N SER A 323 -14.60 2.93 18.78
CA SER A 323 -15.92 3.30 18.25
C SER A 323 -17.06 2.56 18.94
N LYS A 324 -16.88 1.28 19.26
CA LYS A 324 -17.91 0.47 19.91
C LYS A 324 -18.00 0.65 21.42
N ASN A 325 -16.90 0.98 22.07
CA ASN A 325 -16.82 1.01 23.52
C ASN A 325 -16.85 2.43 24.11
N PHE A 326 -16.63 3.47 23.31
CA PHE A 326 -16.61 4.85 23.80
C PHE A 326 -17.92 5.26 24.47
N SER A 327 -19.08 4.93 23.88
CA SER A 327 -20.38 5.23 24.48
C SER A 327 -20.61 4.51 25.82
N LEU A 328 -20.13 3.29 25.96
CA LEU A 328 -20.20 2.54 27.23
C LEU A 328 -19.37 3.23 28.33
N LYS A 329 -18.18 3.73 27.97
CA LYS A 329 -17.35 4.51 28.91
C LYS A 329 -18.06 5.79 29.33
N GLN A 330 -18.64 6.54 28.38
CA GLN A 330 -19.34 7.80 28.64
C GLN A 330 -20.57 7.62 29.52
N THR A 331 -21.24 6.47 29.45
CA THR A 331 -22.44 6.16 30.25
C THR A 331 -22.14 5.41 31.55
N GLY A 332 -20.87 5.16 31.87
CA GLY A 332 -20.43 4.46 33.08
C GLY A 332 -20.60 2.93 33.02
N ASN A 333 -20.98 2.35 31.87
CA ASN A 333 -21.17 0.90 31.72
C ASN A 333 -19.82 0.23 31.39
N THR A 334 -18.80 0.47 32.20
CA THR A 334 -17.43 0.02 31.96
C THR A 334 -17.24 -1.49 31.99
N ASP A 335 -18.10 -2.21 32.73
CA ASP A 335 -18.07 -3.68 32.84
C ASP A 335 -18.46 -4.37 31.51
N ASP A 336 -19.17 -3.66 30.62
CA ASP A 336 -19.57 -4.16 29.31
C ASP A 336 -18.52 -3.91 28.22
N ILE A 337 -17.46 -3.15 28.54
CA ILE A 337 -16.38 -2.86 27.59
C ILE A 337 -15.54 -4.13 27.37
N LYS A 338 -15.52 -4.58 26.12
CA LYS A 338 -14.78 -5.79 25.72
C LYS A 338 -14.25 -5.71 24.31
N PRO A 339 -13.17 -6.44 24.01
CA PRO A 339 -12.69 -6.57 22.65
C PRO A 339 -13.68 -7.33 21.77
N GLY A 340 -13.60 -7.11 20.48
CA GLY A 340 -14.34 -7.87 19.47
C GLY A 340 -13.40 -8.33 18.38
N ASN A 341 -13.77 -9.39 17.66
CA ASN A 341 -13.06 -9.79 16.46
C ASN A 341 -13.54 -8.94 15.28
N TYR A 342 -12.68 -8.06 14.81
CA TYR A 342 -12.94 -7.15 13.68
C TYR A 342 -12.22 -7.58 12.40
N TRP A 343 -11.21 -8.43 12.55
CA TRP A 343 -10.43 -8.95 11.44
C TRP A 343 -11.24 -9.90 10.57
N ASP A 344 -11.88 -10.89 11.17
CA ASP A 344 -12.59 -11.98 10.49
C ASP A 344 -13.81 -11.48 9.67
N LYS A 345 -14.58 -10.56 10.22
CA LYS A 345 -15.86 -10.09 9.62
C LYS A 345 -15.73 -9.33 8.28
N SER A 346 -14.54 -9.18 7.75
CA SER A 346 -14.30 -8.27 6.65
C SER A 346 -13.24 -8.76 5.65
N SER A 347 -12.61 -9.92 5.87
CA SER A 347 -11.80 -10.60 4.86
C SER A 347 -12.67 -11.55 4.05
N SER A 348 -12.42 -11.65 2.75
CA SER A 348 -12.90 -12.79 1.98
C SER A 348 -12.10 -14.00 2.47
N ASP A 349 -12.71 -14.84 3.32
CA ASP A 349 -12.11 -16.02 3.94
C ASP A 349 -11.64 -17.09 2.95
N SER A 350 -11.90 -16.89 1.66
CA SER A 350 -11.61 -17.83 0.59
C SER A 350 -10.13 -18.20 0.52
N ALA A 351 -9.21 -17.26 0.71
CA ALA A 351 -7.78 -17.54 0.54
C ALA A 351 -7.22 -18.49 1.61
N LEU A 352 -7.55 -18.26 2.90
CA LEU A 352 -7.08 -19.14 3.97
C LEU A 352 -7.70 -20.54 3.85
N GLY A 353 -9.02 -20.61 3.64
CA GLY A 353 -9.75 -21.86 3.50
C GLY A 353 -9.31 -22.69 2.30
N GLU A 354 -9.02 -22.06 1.17
CA GLU A 354 -8.51 -22.74 -0.03
C GLU A 354 -7.14 -23.38 0.21
N TYR A 355 -6.22 -22.66 0.86
CA TYR A 355 -4.86 -23.16 1.12
C TYR A 355 -4.79 -24.17 2.27
N LEU A 356 -5.69 -24.12 3.25
CA LEU A 356 -5.75 -25.11 4.33
C LEU A 356 -5.95 -26.54 3.82
N GLY A 357 -6.65 -26.70 2.70
CA GLY A 357 -6.86 -28.02 2.07
C GLY A 357 -5.60 -28.69 1.49
N TYR A 358 -4.50 -27.96 1.38
CA TYR A 358 -3.24 -28.43 0.78
C TYR A 358 -2.11 -28.64 1.78
N LEU A 359 -2.39 -28.53 3.09
CA LEU A 359 -1.39 -28.68 4.13
C LEU A 359 -0.90 -30.13 4.23
N THR A 360 0.41 -30.27 4.39
CA THR A 360 1.05 -31.57 4.69
C THR A 360 0.96 -31.89 6.19
N ASP A 361 1.27 -33.12 6.59
CA ASP A 361 1.34 -33.49 8.01
C ASP A 361 2.35 -32.61 8.79
N SER A 362 3.45 -32.20 8.14
CA SER A 362 4.43 -31.30 8.74
C SER A 362 3.86 -29.88 8.92
N ASP A 363 3.03 -29.40 8.00
CA ASP A 363 2.38 -28.10 8.10
C ASP A 363 1.31 -28.11 9.19
N ASN A 364 0.57 -29.21 9.34
CA ASN A 364 -0.38 -29.39 10.44
C ASN A 364 0.30 -29.32 11.81
N GLN A 365 1.50 -29.91 11.96
CA GLN A 365 2.28 -29.82 13.20
C GLN A 365 2.76 -28.39 13.47
N LYS A 366 3.17 -27.65 12.43
CA LYS A 366 3.51 -26.23 12.54
C LYS A 366 2.29 -25.39 12.94
N MET A 367 1.13 -25.67 12.34
CA MET A 367 -0.13 -25.00 12.66
C MET A 367 -0.49 -25.21 14.14
N GLN A 368 -0.43 -26.45 14.63
CA GLN A 368 -0.68 -26.74 16.04
C GLN A 368 0.31 -26.02 16.96
N SER A 369 1.60 -25.95 16.57
CA SER A 369 2.59 -25.21 17.34
C SER A 369 2.29 -23.72 17.43
N LEU A 370 1.80 -23.11 16.36
CA LEU A 370 1.37 -21.70 16.35
C LEU A 370 0.18 -21.46 17.29
N VAL A 371 -0.84 -22.32 17.23
CA VAL A 371 -2.01 -22.25 18.13
C VAL A 371 -1.60 -22.46 19.60
N ASP A 372 -0.61 -23.31 19.85
CA ASP A 372 -0.01 -23.49 21.19
C ASP A 372 0.85 -22.29 21.64
N GLY A 373 0.92 -21.22 20.86
CA GLY A 373 1.66 -19.98 21.19
C GLY A 373 3.17 -20.09 20.93
N LYS A 374 3.63 -21.06 20.15
CA LYS A 374 5.06 -21.25 19.81
C LYS A 374 5.37 -20.59 18.48
N SER A 375 6.63 -20.22 18.28
CA SER A 375 7.13 -19.79 16.97
C SER A 375 7.47 -20.99 16.10
N ILE A 376 7.23 -20.87 14.81
CA ILE A 376 7.66 -21.84 13.79
C ILE A 376 8.65 -21.19 12.84
N SER A 377 9.48 -22.01 12.18
CA SER A 377 10.38 -21.56 11.14
C SER A 377 9.98 -22.07 9.77
N PHE A 378 10.25 -21.24 8.76
CA PHE A 378 10.16 -21.59 7.35
C PHE A 378 11.14 -20.75 6.55
N LYS A 379 11.42 -21.17 5.32
CA LYS A 379 12.28 -20.44 4.42
C LYS A 379 11.48 -19.37 3.69
N LEU A 380 11.75 -18.10 4.01
CA LEU A 380 11.07 -16.99 3.36
C LEU A 380 11.33 -17.01 1.85
N ASN A 381 10.26 -17.13 1.07
CA ASN A 381 10.33 -17.03 -0.37
C ASN A 381 10.23 -15.56 -0.81
N GLU A 382 11.38 -14.90 -0.99
CA GLU A 382 11.42 -13.52 -1.48
C GLU A 382 10.98 -13.37 -2.94
N SER A 383 10.89 -14.49 -3.66
CA SER A 383 10.47 -14.55 -5.06
C SER A 383 9.06 -15.10 -5.23
N MET A 384 8.29 -15.14 -4.14
CA MET A 384 6.90 -15.60 -4.18
C MET A 384 6.11 -14.77 -5.18
N ASN A 385 5.38 -15.46 -6.02
CA ASN A 385 4.36 -14.87 -6.89
C ASN A 385 3.10 -15.72 -6.83
N TYR A 386 2.02 -15.23 -7.40
CA TYR A 386 0.76 -15.98 -7.40
C TYR A 386 0.83 -17.28 -8.22
N ASP A 387 1.75 -17.38 -9.20
CA ASP A 387 1.99 -18.63 -9.95
C ASP A 387 2.58 -19.71 -9.04
N THR A 388 3.52 -19.34 -8.16
CA THR A 388 4.14 -20.32 -7.22
C THR A 388 3.17 -20.76 -6.13
N LEU A 389 2.19 -19.95 -5.75
CA LEU A 389 1.13 -20.37 -4.83
C LEU A 389 0.29 -21.53 -5.40
N SER A 390 0.08 -21.56 -6.72
CA SER A 390 -0.62 -22.67 -7.38
C SER A 390 0.15 -24.00 -7.34
N GLU A 391 1.46 -23.97 -7.09
CA GLU A 391 2.28 -25.18 -6.90
C GLU A 391 2.17 -25.77 -5.48
N HIS A 392 1.40 -25.14 -4.59
CA HIS A 392 1.11 -25.56 -3.22
C HIS A 392 2.35 -25.91 -2.37
N LYS A 393 3.39 -25.07 -2.46
CA LYS A 393 4.59 -25.21 -1.64
C LYS A 393 4.34 -24.68 -0.22
N SER A 394 4.76 -25.45 0.79
CA SER A 394 4.62 -25.09 2.20
C SER A 394 5.21 -23.71 2.52
N ASP A 395 6.42 -23.40 2.06
CA ASP A 395 7.07 -22.10 2.32
C ASP A 395 6.31 -20.91 1.69
N ASP A 396 5.63 -21.11 0.56
CA ASP A 396 4.81 -20.08 -0.07
C ASP A 396 3.54 -19.82 0.73
N PHE A 397 2.92 -20.86 1.28
CA PHE A 397 1.78 -20.73 2.18
C PHE A 397 2.13 -19.92 3.45
N TRP A 398 3.24 -20.25 4.12
CA TRP A 398 3.68 -19.53 5.30
C TRP A 398 4.07 -18.07 4.98
N SER A 399 4.70 -17.84 3.82
CA SER A 399 5.01 -16.50 3.34
C SER A 399 3.73 -15.68 3.09
N LEU A 400 2.69 -16.30 2.52
CA LEU A 400 1.38 -15.66 2.31
C LEU A 400 0.76 -15.25 3.65
N LEU A 401 0.72 -16.13 4.64
CA LEU A 401 0.16 -15.82 5.97
C LEU A 401 0.91 -14.69 6.67
N LEU A 402 2.23 -14.62 6.51
CA LEU A 402 3.03 -13.53 7.05
C LEU A 402 2.67 -12.18 6.39
N HIS A 403 2.66 -12.12 5.07
CA HIS A 403 2.42 -10.86 4.35
C HIS A 403 0.97 -10.38 4.44
N THR A 404 0.01 -11.28 4.58
CA THR A 404 -1.41 -10.94 4.75
C THR A 404 -1.79 -10.57 6.17
N GLY A 405 -0.92 -10.84 7.16
CA GLY A 405 -1.09 -10.41 8.55
C GLY A 405 -1.67 -11.47 9.50
N TYR A 406 -1.77 -12.73 9.07
CA TYR A 406 -2.08 -13.82 9.99
C TYR A 406 -0.90 -14.21 10.87
N LEU A 407 0.31 -13.88 10.44
CA LEU A 407 1.54 -14.13 11.19
C LEU A 407 2.34 -12.82 11.31
N THR A 408 3.23 -12.79 12.30
CA THR A 408 4.24 -11.74 12.47
C THR A 408 5.60 -12.37 12.68
N VAL A 409 6.68 -11.64 12.36
CA VAL A 409 8.04 -12.12 12.55
C VAL A 409 8.39 -12.13 14.05
N ASP A 410 8.91 -13.24 14.52
CA ASP A 410 9.61 -13.34 15.80
C ASP A 410 11.08 -12.92 15.58
N TRP A 411 11.34 -11.63 15.70
CA TRP A 411 12.68 -11.08 15.44
C TRP A 411 13.73 -11.52 16.44
N GLU A 412 13.33 -11.83 17.67
CA GLU A 412 14.27 -12.31 18.69
C GLU A 412 14.81 -13.67 18.29
N GLN A 413 13.92 -14.62 17.97
CA GLN A 413 14.32 -15.95 17.57
C GLN A 413 14.95 -15.98 16.18
N THR A 414 14.45 -15.16 15.24
CA THR A 414 15.02 -15.02 13.90
C THR A 414 16.47 -14.54 13.94
N LYS A 415 16.79 -13.55 14.76
CA LYS A 415 18.19 -13.08 14.95
C LYS A 415 19.06 -14.12 15.62
N LYS A 416 18.52 -14.90 16.55
CA LYS A 416 19.28 -15.89 17.31
C LYS A 416 19.59 -17.15 16.50
N GLU A 417 18.63 -17.66 15.74
CA GLU A 417 18.68 -18.99 15.14
C GLU A 417 18.55 -19.00 13.60
N GLY A 418 17.91 -17.97 13.01
CA GLY A 418 17.63 -17.86 11.59
C GLY A 418 18.68 -17.07 10.81
N LEU A 419 18.36 -15.82 10.48
CA LEU A 419 19.16 -14.93 9.62
C LEU A 419 20.57 -14.62 10.17
N ALA A 420 20.87 -14.93 11.45
CA ALA A 420 22.17 -14.72 12.05
C ALA A 420 23.25 -15.72 11.57
N LYS A 421 22.85 -16.80 10.89
CA LYS A 421 23.81 -17.78 10.34
C LYS A 421 24.00 -17.49 8.85
N GLU A 422 25.28 -17.36 8.42
CA GLU A 422 25.64 -17.24 7.00
C GLU A 422 24.90 -18.29 6.16
N ASN A 423 24.22 -17.83 5.10
CA ASN A 423 23.44 -18.64 4.17
C ASN A 423 22.11 -19.25 4.70
N ASN A 424 21.64 -18.90 5.87
CA ASN A 424 20.32 -19.34 6.34
C ASN A 424 19.26 -18.24 6.11
N LYS A 425 18.24 -18.55 5.30
CA LYS A 425 17.08 -17.67 5.01
C LYS A 425 15.86 -18.00 5.85
N ASP A 426 16.03 -18.81 6.90
CA ASP A 426 14.93 -19.20 7.76
C ASP A 426 14.47 -17.99 8.59
N ILE A 427 13.17 -17.76 8.61
CA ILE A 427 12.51 -16.75 9.41
C ILE A 427 11.61 -17.44 10.44
N PHE A 428 11.60 -16.93 11.67
CA PHE A 428 10.68 -17.40 12.70
C PHE A 428 9.46 -16.50 12.77
N VAL A 429 8.28 -17.11 12.84
CA VAL A 429 7.01 -16.39 12.88
C VAL A 429 6.10 -16.95 13.97
N ARG A 430 5.18 -16.13 14.44
CA ARG A 430 4.17 -16.50 15.42
C ARG A 430 2.84 -15.82 15.11
N ILE A 431 1.77 -16.29 15.72
CA ILE A 431 0.48 -15.58 15.71
C ILE A 431 0.64 -14.26 16.49
N PRO A 432 0.21 -13.11 15.93
CA PRO A 432 0.46 -11.81 16.55
C PRO A 432 -0.32 -11.59 17.84
N ASN A 433 -1.59 -11.99 17.91
CA ASN A 433 -2.50 -11.62 18.98
C ASN A 433 -3.69 -12.58 19.12
N LEU A 434 -4.54 -12.32 20.13
CA LEU A 434 -5.69 -13.17 20.40
C LEU A 434 -6.77 -13.11 19.32
N GLU A 435 -6.97 -11.97 18.68
CA GLU A 435 -7.95 -11.84 17.59
C GLU A 435 -7.61 -12.76 16.42
N ILE A 436 -6.32 -12.79 16.02
CA ILE A 436 -5.86 -13.67 14.94
C ILE A 436 -5.84 -15.13 15.40
N LEU A 437 -5.52 -15.41 16.67
CA LEU A 437 -5.63 -16.76 17.22
C LEU A 437 -7.04 -17.32 17.08
N GLU A 438 -8.07 -16.53 17.42
CA GLU A 438 -9.47 -16.90 17.22
C GLU A 438 -9.80 -17.22 15.75
N CYS A 439 -9.18 -16.52 14.79
CA CYS A 439 -9.35 -16.84 13.37
C CYS A 439 -8.80 -18.24 13.01
N PHE A 440 -7.68 -18.66 13.63
CA PHE A 440 -7.14 -20.00 13.42
C PHE A 440 -7.96 -21.10 14.12
N GLU A 441 -8.55 -20.80 15.28
CA GLU A 441 -9.37 -21.75 16.04
C GLU A 441 -10.75 -21.99 15.40
N ASN A 442 -11.27 -21.02 14.66
CA ASN A 442 -12.60 -21.05 14.06
C ASN A 442 -12.62 -21.63 12.62
N ASN A 443 -11.47 -21.78 11.98
CA ASN A 443 -11.30 -22.37 10.63
C ASN A 443 -10.56 -23.71 10.68
#